data_679c53932409b271ae19d432fd393898
#
_entry.id   679c53932409b271ae19d432fd393898
#
_cell.length_a   1.000
_cell.length_b   1.000
_cell.length_c   1.000
_cell.angle_alpha   90.00
_cell.angle_beta   90.00
_cell.angle_gamma   90.00
#
_symmetry.space_group_name_H-M   'P 1'
#
loop_
_entity.id
_entity.type
_entity.pdbx_description
1 polymer ?
#
loop_
_entity_poly.entity_id
_entity_poly.type
_entity_poly.pdbx_seq_one_letter_code
_entity_poly.pdbx_strand_id
1 'polypeptide(L)'
;EGSEGLGLKATEIPLVKKKMVDALEAGKPIICAMREGDFTTTGHYIVLRGVKDGEFQVNDPNSVVNSEKLWSYEQIEGQIRNLWVMEKA
;
A
#
# COMPACT_ATOMS: atom_id res chain seq x y z
N GLU A 1 2.80 -15.12 -8.84
CA GLU A 1 4.08 -15.30 -8.20
C GLU A 1 3.94 -16.02 -6.86
N GLY A 2 4.86 -15.73 -5.93
CA GLY A 2 4.84 -16.39 -4.62
C GLY A 2 3.55 -16.23 -3.86
N SER A 3 2.88 -15.07 -3.98
CA SER A 3 1.61 -14.83 -3.29
C SER A 3 0.51 -15.74 -3.82
N GLU A 4 0.50 -15.97 -5.12
CA GLU A 4 -0.49 -16.85 -5.73
C GLU A 4 -0.27 -18.30 -5.31
N GLY A 5 0.99 -18.68 -5.14
CA GLY A 5 1.32 -20.01 -4.66
C GLY A 5 0.88 -20.27 -3.23
N LEU A 6 0.60 -19.20 -2.47
CA LEU A 6 0.10 -19.28 -1.10
C LEU A 6 -1.40 -19.08 -1.01
N GLY A 7 -2.11 -19.13 -2.14
CA GLY A 7 -3.55 -18.95 -2.16
C GLY A 7 -3.99 -17.50 -2.23
N LEU A 8 -3.07 -16.60 -2.51
CA LEU A 8 -3.34 -15.17 -2.65
C LEU A 8 -3.18 -14.75 -4.10
N LYS A 9 -3.94 -13.75 -4.48
CA LYS A 9 -3.87 -13.17 -5.82
C LYS A 9 -3.46 -11.71 -5.70
N ALA A 10 -2.45 -11.31 -6.47
CA ALA A 10 -1.99 -9.93 -6.54
C ALA A 10 -2.45 -9.32 -7.85
N THR A 11 -3.22 -8.24 -7.78
CA THR A 11 -3.73 -7.56 -8.96
C THR A 11 -3.22 -6.13 -8.97
N GLU A 12 -2.44 -5.79 -9.99
CA GLU A 12 -1.96 -4.42 -10.13
C GLU A 12 -3.13 -3.49 -10.45
N ILE A 13 -3.18 -2.35 -9.77
CA ILE A 13 -4.22 -1.35 -10.00
C ILE A 13 -3.58 0.00 -10.31
N PRO A 14 -4.29 0.91 -10.98
CA PRO A 14 -3.77 2.24 -11.22
C PRO A 14 -3.66 3.04 -9.92
N LEU A 15 -2.79 4.03 -9.91
CA LEU A 15 -2.62 4.92 -8.75
C LEU A 15 -3.75 5.93 -8.74
N VAL A 16 -4.90 5.50 -8.23
CA VAL A 16 -6.12 6.30 -8.12
C VAL A 16 -6.66 6.13 -6.72
N LYS A 17 -6.86 7.25 -6.02
CA LYS A 17 -7.30 7.23 -4.62
C LYS A 17 -8.56 6.38 -4.42
N LYS A 18 -9.55 6.56 -5.28
CA LYS A 18 -10.82 5.82 -5.16
C LYS A 18 -10.60 4.32 -5.21
N LYS A 19 -9.75 3.85 -6.14
CA LYS A 19 -9.45 2.42 -6.27
C LYS A 19 -8.77 1.88 -5.01
N MET A 20 -7.85 2.68 -4.46
CA MET A 20 -7.13 2.29 -3.26
C MET A 20 -8.07 2.22 -2.05
N VAL A 21 -8.89 3.25 -1.87
CA VAL A 21 -9.84 3.30 -0.75
C VAL A 21 -10.86 2.16 -0.86
N ASP A 22 -11.40 1.92 -2.06
CA ASP A 22 -12.37 0.85 -2.27
C ASP A 22 -11.80 -0.51 -1.88
N ALA A 23 -10.55 -0.78 -2.28
CA ALA A 23 -9.89 -2.05 -1.95
C ALA A 23 -9.70 -2.19 -0.44
N LEU A 24 -9.24 -1.15 0.22
CA LEU A 24 -8.98 -1.18 1.65
C LEU A 24 -10.27 -1.30 2.46
N GLU A 25 -11.33 -0.63 2.03
CA GLU A 25 -12.63 -0.76 2.69
C GLU A 25 -13.24 -2.13 2.50
N ALA A 26 -12.87 -2.82 1.42
CA ALA A 26 -13.28 -4.21 1.20
C ALA A 26 -12.44 -5.20 2.00
N GLY A 27 -11.49 -4.72 2.79
CA GLY A 27 -10.64 -5.57 3.60
C GLY A 27 -9.45 -6.16 2.86
N LYS A 28 -9.10 -5.61 1.71
CA LYS A 28 -7.99 -6.10 0.88
C LYS A 28 -6.78 -5.21 1.06
N PRO A 29 -5.66 -5.74 1.57
CA PRO A 29 -4.45 -4.92 1.71
C PRO A 29 -3.84 -4.61 0.35
N ILE A 30 -3.07 -3.52 0.31
CA ILE A 30 -2.39 -3.09 -0.92
C ILE A 30 -0.90 -3.07 -0.66
N ILE A 31 -0.13 -3.75 -1.52
CA ILE A 31 1.33 -3.70 -1.48
C ILE A 31 1.77 -2.61 -2.45
N CYS A 32 2.61 -1.70 -1.96
CA CYS A 32 3.11 -0.58 -2.76
C CYS A 32 4.62 -0.69 -2.93
N ALA A 33 5.09 -0.60 -4.17
CA ALA A 33 6.50 -0.44 -4.46
C ALA A 33 6.79 1.06 -4.40
N MET A 34 7.65 1.46 -3.48
CA MET A 34 7.92 2.87 -3.21
C MET A 34 9.19 3.36 -3.89
N ARG A 35 9.16 4.63 -4.31
CA ARG A 35 10.34 5.34 -4.79
C ARG A 35 11.06 5.95 -3.60
N GLU A 36 12.22 6.56 -3.84
CA GLU A 36 12.90 7.36 -2.84
C GLU A 36 11.95 8.45 -2.32
N GLY A 37 11.93 8.62 -1.00
CA GLY A 37 11.06 9.59 -0.36
C GLY A 37 11.01 9.34 1.13
N ASP A 38 9.85 9.60 1.74
CA ASP A 38 9.69 9.49 3.19
C ASP A 38 9.82 8.06 3.73
N PHE A 39 9.62 7.05 2.89
CA PHE A 39 9.62 5.65 3.31
C PHE A 39 10.98 4.99 3.11
N THR A 40 11.76 5.46 2.15
CA THR A 40 13.01 4.80 1.79
C THR A 40 13.92 5.74 1.01
N THR A 41 15.23 5.52 1.09
CA THR A 41 16.21 6.25 0.30
C THR A 41 16.60 5.50 -0.97
N THR A 42 16.26 4.21 -1.08
CA THR A 42 16.66 3.38 -2.22
C THR A 42 15.49 2.65 -2.87
N GLY A 43 14.30 2.75 -2.26
CA GLY A 43 13.13 2.03 -2.73
C GLY A 43 12.90 0.75 -1.95
N HIS A 44 11.66 0.47 -1.58
CA HIS A 44 11.26 -0.79 -0.98
C HIS A 44 9.73 -0.90 -1.02
N TYR A 45 9.20 -1.96 -0.44
CA TYR A 45 7.77 -2.21 -0.42
C TYR A 45 7.18 -1.88 0.94
N ILE A 46 5.99 -1.28 0.92
CA ILE A 46 5.18 -1.11 2.13
C ILE A 46 3.80 -1.67 1.87
N VAL A 47 3.04 -1.89 2.93
CA VAL A 47 1.67 -2.39 2.82
C VAL A 47 0.71 -1.34 3.35
N LEU A 48 -0.32 -1.03 2.57
CA LEU A 48 -1.45 -0.23 3.03
C LEU A 48 -2.45 -1.23 3.61
N ARG A 49 -2.74 -1.12 4.88
CA ARG A 49 -3.58 -2.10 5.57
C ARG A 49 -4.99 -1.61 5.86
N GLY A 50 -5.25 -0.33 5.69
CA GLY A 50 -6.57 0.22 5.92
C GLY A 50 -6.63 1.70 5.64
N VAL A 51 -7.82 2.26 5.80
CA VAL A 51 -8.05 3.68 5.62
C VAL A 51 -8.89 4.18 6.79
N LYS A 52 -8.55 5.35 7.31
CA LYS A 52 -9.26 5.98 8.42
C LYS A 52 -9.37 7.47 8.14
N ASP A 53 -10.62 7.96 8.12
CA ASP A 53 -10.90 9.37 7.87
C ASP A 53 -10.26 9.89 6.58
N GLY A 54 -10.21 9.03 5.55
CA GLY A 54 -9.64 9.38 4.26
C GLY A 54 -8.13 9.29 4.19
N GLU A 55 -7.47 8.85 5.27
CA GLU A 55 -6.03 8.68 5.31
C GLU A 55 -5.65 7.21 5.43
N PHE A 56 -4.48 6.86 4.91
CA PHE A 56 -4.06 5.46 4.81
C PHE A 56 -3.28 5.02 6.04
N GLN A 57 -3.59 3.81 6.48
CA GLN A 57 -2.83 3.12 7.52
C GLN A 57 -1.76 2.28 6.83
N VAL A 58 -0.50 2.51 7.19
CA VAL A 58 0.65 1.91 6.54
C VAL A 58 1.32 0.91 7.47
N ASN A 59 1.81 -0.19 6.89
CA ASN A 59 2.72 -1.09 7.58
C ASN A 59 4.06 -1.00 6.85
N ASP A 60 5.01 -0.29 7.44
CA ASP A 60 6.36 -0.11 6.89
C ASP A 60 7.31 -0.95 7.73
N PRO A 61 7.83 -2.07 7.19
CA PRO A 61 8.67 -2.96 7.97
C PRO A 61 9.99 -2.32 8.43
N ASN A 62 10.38 -1.21 7.80
CA ASN A 62 11.62 -0.53 8.15
C ASN A 62 11.42 0.66 9.10
N SER A 63 10.18 0.99 9.45
CA SER A 63 9.93 2.17 10.29
C SER A 63 8.65 2.02 11.10
N VAL A 64 8.81 1.95 12.41
CA VAL A 64 7.69 1.95 13.34
C VAL A 64 6.97 3.30 13.29
N VAL A 65 7.73 4.38 13.18
CA VAL A 65 7.17 5.74 13.12
C VAL A 65 6.24 5.89 11.92
N ASN A 66 6.68 5.44 10.74
CA ASN A 66 5.84 5.50 9.55
C ASN A 66 4.61 4.62 9.68
N SER A 67 4.73 3.49 10.38
CA SER A 67 3.62 2.56 10.57
C SER A 67 2.58 3.07 11.55
N GLU A 68 2.96 3.97 12.46
CA GLU A 68 2.05 4.54 13.44
C GLU A 68 1.35 5.80 12.96
N LYS A 69 1.81 6.34 11.84
CA LYS A 69 1.31 7.60 11.29
C LYS A 69 0.26 7.32 10.22
N LEU A 70 -0.73 8.20 10.12
CA LEU A 70 -1.67 8.17 9.00
C LEU A 70 -1.12 9.02 7.87
N TRP A 71 -1.31 8.55 6.64
CA TRP A 71 -0.77 9.20 5.45
C TRP A 71 -1.90 9.58 4.50
N SER A 72 -1.92 10.84 4.05
CA SER A 72 -2.89 11.25 3.04
C SER A 72 -2.46 10.74 1.67
N TYR A 73 -3.42 10.66 0.76
CA TYR A 73 -3.12 10.27 -0.63
C TYR A 73 -2.07 11.20 -1.24
N GLU A 74 -2.21 12.50 -0.99
CA GLU A 74 -1.29 13.50 -1.54
C GLU A 74 0.14 13.31 -1.02
N GLN A 75 0.29 12.79 0.19
CA GLN A 75 1.62 12.56 0.75
C GLN A 75 2.32 11.37 0.11
N ILE A 76 1.56 10.34 -0.30
CA ILE A 76 2.18 9.09 -0.76
C ILE A 76 2.11 8.89 -2.27
N GLU A 77 1.20 9.56 -2.98
CA GLU A 77 0.99 9.28 -4.40
C GLU A 77 2.26 9.44 -5.24
N GLY A 78 3.04 10.48 -4.97
CA GLY A 78 4.28 10.75 -5.71
C GLY A 78 5.41 9.80 -5.38
N GLN A 79 5.25 9.00 -4.34
CA GLN A 79 6.29 8.07 -3.89
C GLN A 79 5.99 6.63 -4.30
N ILE A 80 4.81 6.35 -4.82
CA ILE A 80 4.42 5.00 -5.24
C ILE A 80 4.75 4.80 -6.72
N ARG A 81 5.51 3.74 -7.01
CA ARG A 81 5.80 3.36 -8.40
C ARG A 81 4.71 2.43 -8.93
N ASN A 82 4.37 1.40 -8.17
CA ASN A 82 3.38 0.39 -8.52
C ASN A 82 2.62 -0.02 -7.27
N LEU A 83 1.40 -0.49 -7.44
CA LEU A 83 0.64 -1.03 -6.31
C LEU A 83 -0.20 -2.21 -6.76
N TRP A 84 -0.36 -3.17 -5.85
CA TRP A 84 -1.11 -4.40 -6.08
C TRP A 84 -2.09 -4.62 -4.95
N VAL A 85 -3.34 -4.93 -5.31
CA VAL A 85 -4.34 -5.35 -4.32
C VAL A 85 -4.14 -6.84 -4.08
N MET A 86 -4.09 -7.23 -2.81
CA MET A 86 -3.97 -8.63 -2.41
C MET A 86 -5.33 -9.17 -2.01
N GLU A 87 -5.70 -10.33 -2.54
CA GLU A 87 -6.96 -10.96 -2.19
C GLU A 87 -6.82 -12.47 -2.28
N LYS A 88 -7.75 -13.18 -1.67
CA LYS A 88 -7.75 -14.64 -1.77
C LYS A 88 -8.06 -15.06 -3.19
N ALA A 89 -7.28 -15.98 -3.68
CA ALA A 89 -7.50 -16.56 -5.01
C ALA A 89 -8.76 -17.42 -5.03
#